data_93ea453264769b96dc796c676e9cec61
#
_entry.id   93ea453264769b96dc796c676e9cec61
#
_cell.length_a   1.000
_cell.length_b   1.000
_cell.length_c   1.000
_cell.angle_alpha   90.00
_cell.angle_beta   90.00
_cell.angle_gamma   90.00
#
_symmetry.space_group_name_H-M   'P 1'
#
loop_
_entity.id
_entity.type
_entity.pdbx_description
1 polymer ?
#
loop_
_entity_poly.entity_id
_entity_poly.type
_entity_poly.pdbx_seq_one_letter_code
_entity_poly.pdbx_strand_id
1 'polypeptide(L)'
;MTELHGQDDATALITRLRDATNAHDLEAIVACFAADYRNETPAHPERGFVGREQVRKNWQHILAAIPDLSTEVVRQSRDRDTVWTEWEHRGTRLDGSKHLMRGVVIFGVADGVAAWARFYLEPVVEAAGGVDEFVRKQVGSGRPS
;
A
#
# COMPACT_ATOMS: atom_id res chain seq x y z
N MET A 1 -7.85 29.74 1.40
CA MET A 1 -6.99 29.08 2.40
C MET A 1 -7.47 27.68 2.73
N THR A 2 -8.77 27.50 2.80
CA THR A 2 -9.36 26.21 3.10
C THR A 2 -8.95 25.15 2.07
N GLU A 3 -8.90 25.52 0.80
CA GLU A 3 -8.50 24.61 -0.25
C GLU A 3 -7.05 24.15 -0.12
N LEU A 4 -6.17 25.10 0.23
CA LEU A 4 -4.76 24.77 0.44
C LEU A 4 -4.60 23.85 1.65
N HIS A 5 -5.43 24.08 2.68
CA HIS A 5 -5.42 23.22 3.86
C HIS A 5 -5.77 21.77 3.52
N GLY A 6 -6.82 21.57 2.71
CA GLY A 6 -7.21 20.24 2.29
C GLY A 6 -6.14 19.56 1.44
N GLN A 7 -5.51 20.32 0.57
CA GLN A 7 -4.41 19.80 -0.27
C GLN A 7 -3.23 19.40 0.59
N ASP A 8 -2.87 20.27 1.54
CA ASP A 8 -1.75 20.01 2.43
C ASP A 8 -2.03 18.77 3.28
N ASP A 9 -3.26 18.61 3.78
CA ASP A 9 -3.63 17.47 4.59
C ASP A 9 -3.47 16.15 3.82
N ALA A 10 -3.94 16.11 2.59
CA ALA A 10 -3.85 14.90 1.77
C ALA A 10 -2.40 14.55 1.44
N THR A 11 -1.63 15.55 1.02
CA THR A 11 -0.22 15.34 0.69
C THR A 11 0.58 15.02 1.95
N ALA A 12 0.30 15.73 3.04
CA ALA A 12 1.00 15.54 4.30
C ALA A 12 0.78 14.15 4.86
N LEU A 13 -0.41 13.59 4.67
CA LEU A 13 -0.69 12.23 5.11
C LEU A 13 0.27 11.22 4.47
N ILE A 14 0.47 11.33 3.17
CA ILE A 14 1.33 10.39 2.44
C ILE A 14 2.77 10.51 2.95
N THR A 15 3.25 11.74 3.17
CA THR A 15 4.58 11.97 3.70
C THR A 15 4.72 11.38 5.11
N ARG A 16 3.71 11.61 5.97
CA ARG A 16 3.73 11.07 7.33
C ARG A 16 3.74 9.54 7.33
N LEU A 17 2.94 8.93 6.48
CA LEU A 17 2.87 7.47 6.40
C LEU A 17 4.20 6.90 5.94
N ARG A 18 4.81 7.50 4.91
CA ARG A 18 6.12 7.08 4.43
C ARG A 18 7.17 7.19 5.54
N ASP A 19 7.19 8.33 6.20
CA ASP A 19 8.20 8.59 7.23
C ASP A 19 8.01 7.68 8.44
N ALA A 20 6.77 7.46 8.86
CA ALA A 20 6.48 6.57 9.98
C ALA A 20 6.88 5.13 9.66
N THR A 21 6.63 4.70 8.43
CA THR A 21 7.00 3.36 7.99
C THR A 21 8.52 3.20 8.00
N ASN A 22 9.24 4.17 7.47
CA ASN A 22 10.70 4.12 7.45
C ASN A 22 11.32 4.22 8.84
N ALA A 23 10.65 4.90 9.77
CA ALA A 23 11.08 4.98 11.16
C ALA A 23 10.69 3.73 11.96
N HIS A 24 9.90 2.82 11.38
CA HIS A 24 9.37 1.65 12.06
C HIS A 24 8.57 2.04 13.31
N ASP A 25 7.88 3.16 13.23
CA ASP A 25 7.09 3.70 14.35
C ASP A 25 5.65 3.23 14.20
N LEU A 26 5.32 2.13 14.85
CA LEU A 26 4.01 1.49 14.72
C LEU A 26 2.87 2.46 15.04
N GLU A 27 2.99 3.20 16.14
CA GLU A 27 1.90 4.09 16.55
C GLU A 27 1.73 5.25 15.59
N ALA A 28 2.82 5.74 15.02
CA ALA A 28 2.74 6.80 14.01
C ALA A 28 2.10 6.29 12.72
N ILE A 29 2.39 5.04 12.35
CA ILE A 29 1.74 4.42 11.19
C ILE A 29 0.23 4.34 11.44
N VAL A 30 -0.16 3.78 12.58
CA VAL A 30 -1.57 3.59 12.92
C VAL A 30 -2.31 4.91 12.98
N ALA A 31 -1.66 5.97 13.46
CA ALA A 31 -2.25 7.29 13.55
C ALA A 31 -2.60 7.89 12.18
N CYS A 32 -2.07 7.34 11.10
CA CYS A 32 -2.40 7.78 9.74
C CYS A 32 -3.77 7.29 9.26
N PHE A 33 -4.43 6.43 10.02
CA PHE A 33 -5.67 5.79 9.60
C PHE A 33 -6.83 6.14 10.52
N ALA A 34 -8.02 6.30 9.96
CA ALA A 34 -9.22 6.58 10.75
C ALA A 34 -9.60 5.37 11.58
N ALA A 35 -10.32 5.60 12.69
CA ALA A 35 -10.77 4.52 13.56
C ALA A 35 -11.62 3.49 12.80
N ASP A 36 -12.44 3.97 11.88
CA ASP A 36 -13.31 3.13 11.06
C ASP A 36 -12.77 2.96 9.64
N TYR A 37 -11.48 3.04 9.48
CA TYR A 37 -10.79 2.89 8.20
C TYR A 37 -11.26 1.65 7.44
N ARG A 38 -11.46 1.79 6.13
CA ARG A 38 -11.85 0.68 5.25
C ARG A 38 -10.72 0.35 4.29
N ASN A 39 -10.27 -0.89 4.32
CA ASN A 39 -9.24 -1.39 3.42
C ASN A 39 -9.88 -2.28 2.36
N GLU A 40 -9.59 -1.99 1.09
CA GLU A 40 -10.05 -2.79 -0.02
C GLU A 40 -8.86 -3.29 -0.82
N THR A 41 -8.93 -4.54 -1.24
CA THR A 41 -7.91 -5.14 -2.10
C THR A 41 -8.63 -5.76 -3.28
N PRO A 42 -8.96 -4.97 -4.31
CA PRO A 42 -9.87 -5.43 -5.36
C PRO A 42 -9.44 -6.68 -6.12
N ALA A 43 -8.13 -6.89 -6.27
CA ALA A 43 -7.63 -8.10 -6.91
C ALA A 43 -7.68 -9.32 -5.99
N HIS A 44 -7.87 -9.10 -4.68
CA HIS A 44 -7.96 -10.16 -3.66
C HIS A 44 -9.04 -9.75 -2.65
N PRO A 45 -10.33 -9.83 -3.04
CA PRO A 45 -11.39 -9.23 -2.23
C PRO A 45 -11.47 -9.72 -0.80
N GLU A 46 -11.05 -10.96 -0.54
CA GLU A 46 -11.09 -11.52 0.81
C GLU A 46 -10.10 -10.89 1.78
N ARG A 47 -9.17 -10.09 1.28
CA ARG A 47 -8.20 -9.40 2.14
C ARG A 47 -8.71 -8.08 2.67
N GLY A 48 -9.91 -7.66 2.25
CA GLY A 48 -10.50 -6.42 2.74
C GLY A 48 -10.87 -6.50 4.21
N PHE A 49 -10.87 -5.36 4.88
CA PHE A 49 -11.24 -5.29 6.29
C PHE A 49 -11.64 -3.88 6.67
N VAL A 50 -12.18 -3.73 7.87
CA VAL A 50 -12.57 -2.43 8.43
C VAL A 50 -11.93 -2.33 9.82
N GLY A 51 -11.46 -1.11 10.12
CA GLY A 51 -10.97 -0.81 11.46
C GLY A 51 -9.46 -0.62 11.53
N ARG A 52 -9.09 0.37 12.33
CA ARG A 52 -7.70 0.74 12.52
C ARG A 52 -6.91 -0.32 13.29
N GLU A 53 -7.59 -1.10 14.11
CA GLU A 53 -6.89 -2.12 14.90
C GLU A 53 -6.33 -3.24 14.04
N GLN A 54 -6.96 -3.53 12.91
CA GLN A 54 -6.38 -4.51 11.98
C GLN A 54 -5.14 -3.93 11.30
N VAL A 55 -5.11 -2.62 11.04
CA VAL A 55 -3.91 -1.95 10.52
C VAL A 55 -2.77 -2.15 11.51
N ARG A 56 -3.03 -1.95 12.80
CA ARG A 56 -2.01 -2.13 13.84
C ARG A 56 -1.48 -3.55 13.85
N LYS A 57 -2.37 -4.51 13.81
CA LYS A 57 -2.00 -5.92 13.82
C LYS A 57 -1.15 -6.29 12.62
N ASN A 58 -1.56 -5.82 11.44
CA ASN A 58 -0.82 -6.09 10.21
C ASN A 58 0.59 -5.51 10.25
N TRP A 59 0.70 -4.25 10.63
CA TRP A 59 1.99 -3.57 10.64
C TRP A 59 2.90 -4.07 11.74
N GLN A 60 2.33 -4.50 12.87
CA GLN A 60 3.11 -5.14 13.92
C GLN A 60 3.81 -6.39 13.38
N HIS A 61 3.08 -7.20 12.61
CA HIS A 61 3.65 -8.39 11.96
C HIS A 61 4.69 -8.03 10.91
N ILE A 62 4.38 -7.05 10.08
CA ILE A 62 5.27 -6.65 8.97
C ILE A 62 6.60 -6.14 9.53
N LEU A 63 6.56 -5.25 10.50
CA LEU A 63 7.78 -4.67 11.06
C LEU A 63 8.63 -5.73 11.77
N ALA A 64 7.99 -6.71 12.41
CA ALA A 64 8.73 -7.79 13.06
C ALA A 64 9.34 -8.76 12.04
N ALA A 65 8.64 -9.01 10.94
CA ALA A 65 9.08 -9.97 9.94
C ALA A 65 10.16 -9.41 9.01
N ILE A 66 10.19 -8.09 8.84
CA ILE A 66 11.11 -7.43 7.91
C ILE A 66 11.81 -6.29 8.64
N PRO A 67 12.82 -6.60 9.47
CA PRO A 67 13.44 -5.61 10.36
C PRO A 67 14.09 -4.42 9.64
N ASP A 68 14.46 -4.59 8.38
CA ASP A 68 15.09 -3.53 7.58
C ASP A 68 14.14 -2.94 6.55
N LEU A 69 12.83 -3.05 6.77
CA LEU A 69 11.83 -2.55 5.82
C LEU A 69 12.06 -1.06 5.55
N SER A 70 12.05 -0.72 4.27
CA SER A 70 12.04 0.67 3.82
C SER A 70 11.00 0.84 2.74
N THR A 71 10.49 2.06 2.60
CA THR A 71 9.47 2.34 1.61
C THR A 71 9.76 3.67 0.92
N GLU A 72 9.30 3.74 -0.32
CA GLU A 72 9.45 4.93 -1.14
C GLU A 72 8.15 5.19 -1.88
N VAL A 73 7.76 6.45 -1.96
CA VAL A 73 6.66 6.88 -2.82
C VAL A 73 7.28 7.30 -4.14
N VAL A 74 7.08 6.48 -5.16
CA VAL A 74 7.69 6.69 -6.47
C VAL A 74 7.08 7.91 -7.15
N ARG A 75 5.75 8.03 -7.05
CA ARG A 75 5.02 9.18 -7.59
C ARG A 75 3.65 9.24 -6.95
N GLN A 76 3.02 10.39 -7.04
CA GLN A 76 1.66 10.56 -6.53
C GLN A 76 0.91 11.62 -7.32
N SER A 77 -0.39 11.51 -7.31
CA SER A 77 -1.29 12.45 -7.95
C SER A 77 -2.53 12.57 -7.08
N ARG A 78 -3.11 13.75 -7.05
CA ARG A 78 -4.23 14.02 -6.16
C ARG A 78 -5.42 14.55 -6.94
N ASP A 79 -6.59 14.06 -6.59
CA ASP A 79 -7.85 14.57 -7.09
C ASP A 79 -8.74 14.82 -5.88
N ARG A 80 -8.78 16.07 -5.39
CA ARG A 80 -9.52 16.46 -4.19
C ARG A 80 -9.03 15.67 -2.99
N ASP A 81 -9.90 14.87 -2.37
CA ASP A 81 -9.56 14.08 -1.19
C ASP A 81 -9.01 12.70 -1.52
N THR A 82 -8.85 12.40 -2.80
CA THR A 82 -8.33 11.11 -3.24
C THR A 82 -6.89 11.29 -3.72
N VAL A 83 -5.99 10.46 -3.18
CA VAL A 83 -4.57 10.51 -3.54
C VAL A 83 -4.18 9.18 -4.15
N TRP A 84 -3.68 9.23 -5.36
CA TRP A 84 -3.14 8.06 -6.06
C TRP A 84 -1.65 8.02 -5.80
N THR A 85 -1.16 6.92 -5.23
CA THR A 85 0.25 6.81 -4.86
C THR A 85 0.83 5.52 -5.42
N GLU A 86 2.06 5.63 -5.93
CA GLU A 86 2.80 4.46 -6.38
C GLU A 86 3.92 4.23 -5.38
N TRP A 87 3.99 3.01 -4.84
CA TRP A 87 4.92 2.67 -3.75
C TRP A 87 5.89 1.58 -4.15
N GLU A 88 7.02 1.58 -3.47
CA GLU A 88 7.96 0.48 -3.51
C GLU A 88 8.37 0.17 -2.07
N HIS A 89 8.20 -1.09 -1.66
CA HIS A 89 8.62 -1.56 -0.34
C HIS A 89 9.77 -2.55 -0.54
N ARG A 90 10.82 -2.39 0.25
CA ARG A 90 12.02 -3.24 0.18
C ARG A 90 12.41 -3.71 1.56
N GLY A 91 13.02 -4.88 1.62
CA GLY A 91 13.56 -5.37 2.87
C GLY A 91 14.03 -6.79 2.75
N THR A 92 14.45 -7.33 3.89
CA THR A 92 14.92 -8.70 3.98
C THR A 92 14.15 -9.39 5.09
N ARG A 93 13.56 -10.54 4.78
CA ARG A 93 12.83 -11.32 5.77
C ARG A 93 13.80 -12.00 6.71
N LEU A 94 13.27 -12.50 7.83
CA LEU A 94 14.10 -13.15 8.84
C LEU A 94 14.85 -14.37 8.31
N ASP A 95 14.31 -15.03 7.28
CA ASP A 95 14.97 -16.18 6.65
C ASP A 95 16.01 -15.77 5.59
N GLY A 96 16.23 -14.47 5.43
CA GLY A 96 17.20 -13.95 4.47
C GLY A 96 16.66 -13.72 3.07
N SER A 97 15.40 -14.07 2.81
CA SER A 97 14.83 -13.88 1.48
C SER A 97 14.44 -12.42 1.27
N LYS A 98 14.42 -12.03 0.01
CA LYS A 98 14.15 -10.65 -0.39
C LYS A 98 12.66 -10.34 -0.32
N HIS A 99 12.32 -9.20 0.27
CA HIS A 99 10.98 -8.66 0.26
C HIS A 99 10.97 -7.45 -0.67
N LEU A 100 10.17 -7.52 -1.73
CA LEU A 100 10.05 -6.42 -2.69
C LEU A 100 8.61 -6.36 -3.17
N MET A 101 7.97 -5.21 -2.94
CA MET A 101 6.60 -4.98 -3.40
C MET A 101 6.55 -3.70 -4.19
N ARG A 102 5.76 -3.68 -5.25
CA ARG A 102 5.51 -2.49 -6.05
C ARG A 102 4.05 -2.42 -6.40
N GLY A 103 3.54 -1.21 -6.51
CA GLY A 103 2.18 -1.03 -6.97
C GLY A 103 1.57 0.26 -6.50
N VAL A 104 0.27 0.34 -6.67
CA VAL A 104 -0.50 1.55 -6.45
C VAL A 104 -1.42 1.37 -5.26
N VAL A 105 -1.49 2.40 -4.43
CA VAL A 105 -2.49 2.50 -3.36
C VAL A 105 -3.23 3.81 -3.55
N ILE A 106 -4.55 3.72 -3.54
CA ILE A 106 -5.42 4.88 -3.68
C ILE A 106 -6.00 5.16 -2.29
N PHE A 107 -5.75 6.37 -1.78
CA PHE A 107 -6.22 6.75 -0.45
C PHE A 107 -7.36 7.76 -0.55
N GLY A 108 -8.40 7.55 0.25
CA GLY A 108 -9.40 8.59 0.50
C GLY A 108 -9.09 9.25 1.82
N VAL A 109 -8.88 10.55 1.81
CA VAL A 109 -8.42 11.30 2.98
C VAL A 109 -9.57 12.12 3.55
N ALA A 110 -9.74 12.03 4.86
CA ALA A 110 -10.72 12.83 5.59
C ALA A 110 -10.10 13.20 6.92
N ASP A 111 -10.20 14.46 7.29
CA ASP A 111 -9.66 14.97 8.57
C ASP A 111 -8.17 14.63 8.74
N GLY A 112 -7.43 14.66 7.64
CA GLY A 112 -5.98 14.45 7.67
C GLY A 112 -5.53 13.01 7.83
N VAL A 113 -6.44 12.05 7.79
CA VAL A 113 -6.11 10.62 7.90
C VAL A 113 -6.77 9.83 6.78
N ALA A 114 -6.31 8.62 6.57
CA ALA A 114 -6.91 7.73 5.57
C ALA A 114 -8.24 7.19 6.09
N ALA A 115 -9.33 7.55 5.41
CA ALA A 115 -10.65 7.00 5.71
C ALA A 115 -10.84 5.66 5.02
N TRP A 116 -10.24 5.50 3.86
CA TRP A 116 -10.27 4.25 3.10
C TRP A 116 -9.03 4.19 2.21
N ALA A 117 -8.73 2.98 1.74
CA ALA A 117 -7.68 2.79 0.73
C ALA A 117 -8.00 1.57 -0.12
N ARG A 118 -7.53 1.61 -1.36
CA ARG A 118 -7.63 0.50 -2.29
C ARG A 118 -6.21 0.12 -2.70
N PHE A 119 -5.86 -1.12 -2.46
CA PHE A 119 -4.49 -1.62 -2.65
C PHE A 119 -4.36 -2.43 -3.92
N TYR A 120 -3.41 -2.02 -4.75
CA TYR A 120 -2.94 -2.78 -5.91
C TYR A 120 -1.43 -2.97 -5.78
N LEU A 121 -0.98 -3.15 -4.55
CA LEU A 121 0.43 -3.30 -4.19
C LEU A 121 0.71 -4.79 -4.04
N GLU A 122 1.60 -5.30 -4.87
CA GLU A 122 1.83 -6.75 -4.97
C GLU A 122 3.31 -7.09 -4.89
N PRO A 123 3.63 -8.31 -4.46
CA PRO A 123 5.02 -8.79 -4.51
C PRO A 123 5.52 -8.80 -5.96
N VAL A 124 6.76 -8.36 -6.14
CA VAL A 124 7.39 -8.40 -7.46
C VAL A 124 7.83 -9.84 -7.73
N VAL A 125 7.41 -10.35 -8.87
CA VAL A 125 7.77 -11.70 -9.29
C VAL A 125 8.86 -11.57 -10.36
N GLU A 126 10.06 -12.01 -10.02
CA GLU A 126 11.21 -11.90 -10.92
C GLU A 126 11.43 -13.20 -11.68
N ALA A 127 10.36 -13.92 -11.95
CA ALA A 127 10.46 -15.20 -12.65
C ALA A 127 10.71 -14.99 -14.13
N ALA A 128 11.29 -16.00 -14.76
CA ALA A 128 11.47 -16.02 -16.20
C ALA A 128 10.12 -16.08 -16.90
N GLY A 129 10.09 -15.60 -18.14
CA GLY A 129 8.88 -15.60 -18.93
C GLY A 129 8.63 -14.23 -19.52
N GLY A 130 8.26 -14.18 -20.78
CA GLY A 130 8.00 -12.93 -21.46
C GLY A 130 6.53 -12.61 -21.52
N VAL A 131 6.24 -11.51 -22.20
CA VAL A 131 4.87 -11.00 -22.30
C VAL A 131 3.95 -11.98 -23.01
N ASP A 132 4.44 -12.68 -24.03
CA ASP A 132 3.59 -13.61 -24.77
C ASP A 132 3.12 -14.77 -23.89
N GLU A 133 4.02 -15.31 -23.07
CA GLU A 133 3.64 -16.38 -22.16
C GLU A 133 2.65 -15.90 -21.12
N PHE A 134 2.87 -14.71 -20.60
CA PHE A 134 1.95 -14.12 -19.64
C PHE A 134 0.56 -13.94 -20.24
N VAL A 135 0.47 -13.39 -21.44
CA VAL A 135 -0.81 -13.16 -22.09
C VAL A 135 -1.54 -14.48 -22.35
N ARG A 136 -0.81 -15.50 -22.79
CA ARG A 136 -1.43 -16.80 -23.02
C ARG A 136 -2.03 -17.36 -21.74
N LYS A 137 -1.35 -17.23 -20.63
CA LYS A 137 -1.87 -17.69 -19.34
C LYS A 137 -3.10 -16.90 -18.92
N GLN A 138 -3.09 -15.61 -19.18
CA GLN A 138 -4.21 -14.75 -18.78
C GLN A 138 -5.50 -15.08 -19.53
N VAL A 139 -5.38 -15.43 -20.82
CA VAL A 139 -6.56 -15.66 -21.66
C VAL A 139 -6.87 -17.15 -21.87
N GLY A 140 -6.24 -18.03 -21.09
CA GLY A 140 -6.51 -19.45 -21.20
C GLY A 140 -5.72 -20.14 -22.28
N SER A 141 -4.67 -19.51 -22.79
CA SER A 141 -3.71 -20.09 -23.74
C SER A 141 -4.32 -20.61 -25.03
N GLY A 142 -5.51 -20.14 -25.37
CA GLY A 142 -6.18 -20.63 -26.55
C GLY A 142 -6.56 -22.08 -26.46
N ARG A 143 -6.55 -22.66 -25.29
CA ARG A 143 -6.89 -24.07 -25.12
C ARG A 143 -8.37 -24.30 -25.40
N PRO A 144 -8.68 -25.30 -26.22
CA PRO A 144 -10.08 -25.63 -26.47
C PRO A 144 -10.74 -26.08 -25.15
N SER A 145 -11.95 -25.70 -24.97
CA SER A 145 -12.70 -26.08 -23.79
C SER A 145 -13.21 -27.51 -23.85
#